data_1973d0e8e25c0826bf735f274b512de1
#
_entry.id   1973d0e8e25c0826bf735f274b512de1
#
_cell.length_a   1.000
_cell.length_b   1.000
_cell.length_c   1.000
_cell.angle_alpha   90.00
_cell.angle_beta   90.00
_cell.angle_gamma   90.00
#
_symmetry.space_group_name_H-M   'P 1'
#
loop_
_entity.id
_entity.type
_entity.pdbx_description
1 polymer ?
#
loop_
_entity_poly.entity_id
_entity_poly.type
_entity_poly.pdbx_seq_one_letter_code
_entity_poly.pdbx_strand_id
1 'polypeptide(L)'
;MRKENAMRKRLMGGGLFLLILIIVPSPVRAEIPRETIQTQVNRVLDVLRNAADAKPVKEKKILSIVDEFFDYPELSRRTLANHWKAFTPEQQKEFTTLFGKLLANVYMDRIMQYTNEKVVFGKETKLSENTVEVQSEILTQNKSVPLNYRMISHGKGEWKVYDVVVEGVSLVMNYRSQFREILSSKPPENLLKTLREKNLK
;
A
#
# COMPACT_ATOMS: atom_id res chain seq x y z
N MET A 1 -80.58 22.67 47.63
CA MET A 1 -80.68 23.54 46.44
C MET A 1 -79.31 24.13 46.17
N ARG A 2 -78.94 24.22 44.94
CA ARG A 2 -77.77 24.80 44.28
C ARG A 2 -76.53 23.93 44.18
N LYS A 3 -76.37 23.44 42.95
CA LYS A 3 -75.19 22.74 42.40
C LYS A 3 -74.20 23.82 42.00
N GLU A 4 -72.92 23.60 42.35
CA GLU A 4 -71.82 24.36 41.66
C GLU A 4 -70.92 23.40 40.96
N ASN A 5 -70.79 23.66 39.65
CA ASN A 5 -69.92 22.91 38.73
C ASN A 5 -68.49 23.44 38.86
N ALA A 6 -67.55 22.58 39.26
CA ALA A 6 -66.10 22.79 39.19
C ALA A 6 -65.52 22.24 37.89
N MET A 7 -65.13 23.15 37.02
CA MET A 7 -64.57 22.92 35.73
C MET A 7 -63.07 22.52 35.87
N ARG A 8 -62.76 21.23 35.64
CA ARG A 8 -61.36 20.71 35.63
C ARG A 8 -60.65 21.14 34.37
N LYS A 9 -59.71 22.05 34.51
CA LYS A 9 -58.73 22.37 33.46
C LYS A 9 -57.72 21.20 33.35
N ARG A 10 -57.70 20.50 32.19
CA ARG A 10 -56.63 19.59 31.79
C ARG A 10 -55.44 20.37 31.29
N LEU A 11 -54.34 20.40 32.04
CA LEU A 11 -53.04 20.78 31.51
C LEU A 11 -52.50 19.63 30.63
N MET A 12 -52.43 19.88 29.31
CA MET A 12 -51.65 19.05 28.39
C MET A 12 -50.18 19.45 28.55
N GLY A 13 -49.41 18.64 29.30
CA GLY A 13 -47.95 18.74 29.34
C GLY A 13 -47.37 18.05 28.09
N GLY A 14 -46.97 18.84 27.09
CA GLY A 14 -46.18 18.34 25.93
C GLY A 14 -44.75 18.00 26.37
N GLY A 15 -44.46 16.73 26.59
CA GLY A 15 -43.10 16.27 26.81
C GLY A 15 -42.32 16.26 25.49
N LEU A 16 -41.40 17.23 25.35
CA LEU A 16 -40.41 17.23 24.25
C LEU A 16 -39.42 16.11 24.49
N PHE A 17 -39.57 14.96 23.80
CA PHE A 17 -38.61 13.86 23.81
C PHE A 17 -37.40 14.28 22.96
N LEU A 18 -36.35 14.75 23.61
CA LEU A 18 -35.07 15.03 22.97
C LEU A 18 -34.40 13.69 22.66
N LEU A 19 -34.48 13.27 21.38
CA LEU A 19 -33.81 12.06 20.89
C LEU A 19 -32.30 12.35 20.81
N ILE A 20 -31.56 12.02 21.86
CA ILE A 20 -30.09 12.08 21.85
C ILE A 20 -29.59 10.95 20.97
N LEU A 21 -29.17 11.28 19.75
CA LEU A 21 -28.48 10.38 18.82
C LEU A 21 -27.08 10.09 19.38
N ILE A 22 -26.93 8.99 20.11
CA ILE A 22 -25.63 8.51 20.58
C ILE A 22 -24.87 7.99 19.35
N ILE A 23 -23.99 8.82 18.78
CA ILE A 23 -23.01 8.36 17.79
C ILE A 23 -21.99 7.51 18.54
N VAL A 24 -22.19 6.18 18.51
CA VAL A 24 -21.19 5.22 18.99
C VAL A 24 -20.06 5.21 17.94
N PRO A 25 -18.85 5.67 18.27
CA PRO A 25 -17.73 5.53 17.34
C PRO A 25 -17.48 4.05 17.10
N SER A 26 -17.61 3.61 15.85
CA SER A 26 -17.23 2.25 15.48
C SER A 26 -15.74 2.06 15.80
N PRO A 27 -15.32 0.99 16.48
CA PRO A 27 -13.91 0.74 16.72
C PRO A 27 -13.22 0.57 15.35
N VAL A 28 -12.30 1.49 15.03
CA VAL A 28 -11.39 1.31 13.89
C VAL A 28 -10.57 0.07 14.21
N ARG A 29 -10.91 -1.04 13.56
CA ARG A 29 -10.15 -2.28 13.67
C ARG A 29 -8.79 -2.01 13.01
N ALA A 30 -7.71 -2.12 13.77
CA ALA A 30 -6.36 -2.04 13.23
C ALA A 30 -6.20 -3.14 12.16
N GLU A 31 -5.73 -2.76 10.99
CA GLU A 31 -5.47 -3.72 9.91
C GLU A 31 -4.35 -4.68 10.32
N ILE A 32 -4.51 -5.96 9.98
CA ILE A 32 -3.49 -6.98 10.18
C ILE A 32 -2.61 -7.01 8.93
N PRO A 33 -1.28 -6.83 9.03
CA PRO A 33 -0.39 -6.71 7.88
C PRO A 33 -0.57 -7.81 6.84
N ARG A 34 -0.67 -9.07 7.31
CA ARG A 34 -0.86 -10.22 6.42
C ARG A 34 -2.19 -10.20 5.68
N GLU A 35 -3.28 -9.85 6.36
CA GLU A 35 -4.61 -9.76 5.74
C GLU A 35 -4.64 -8.62 4.71
N THR A 36 -4.00 -7.49 5.02
CA THR A 36 -3.87 -6.34 4.13
C THR A 36 -3.18 -6.74 2.83
N ILE A 37 -1.95 -7.29 2.91
CA ILE A 37 -1.22 -7.65 1.70
C ILE A 37 -1.86 -8.81 0.94
N GLN A 38 -2.43 -9.79 1.63
CA GLN A 38 -3.15 -10.90 1.01
C GLN A 38 -4.34 -10.40 0.18
N THR A 39 -5.11 -9.44 0.70
CA THR A 39 -6.22 -8.82 -0.03
C THR A 39 -5.74 -8.14 -1.31
N GLN A 40 -4.66 -7.36 -1.24
CA GLN A 40 -4.14 -6.65 -2.40
C GLN A 40 -3.57 -7.62 -3.47
N VAL A 41 -2.84 -8.64 -3.04
CA VAL A 41 -2.33 -9.68 -3.95
C VAL A 41 -3.48 -10.44 -4.62
N ASN A 42 -4.53 -10.79 -3.90
CA ASN A 42 -5.71 -11.43 -4.48
C ASN A 42 -6.38 -10.54 -5.52
N ARG A 43 -6.52 -9.23 -5.28
CA ARG A 43 -7.04 -8.27 -6.27
C ARG A 43 -6.20 -8.28 -7.56
N VAL A 44 -4.87 -8.32 -7.44
CA VAL A 44 -3.98 -8.43 -8.62
C VAL A 44 -4.20 -9.75 -9.35
N LEU A 45 -4.27 -10.89 -8.65
CA LEU A 45 -4.53 -12.19 -9.24
C LEU A 45 -5.89 -12.25 -9.96
N ASP A 46 -6.91 -11.62 -9.40
CA ASP A 46 -8.24 -11.56 -10.01
C ASP A 46 -8.22 -10.76 -11.34
N VAL A 47 -7.45 -9.66 -11.39
CA VAL A 47 -7.23 -8.91 -12.64
C VAL A 47 -6.50 -9.78 -13.69
N LEU A 48 -5.46 -10.51 -13.26
CA LEU A 48 -4.69 -11.38 -14.17
C LEU A 48 -5.56 -12.49 -14.78
N ARG A 49 -6.44 -13.10 -13.98
CA ARG A 49 -7.35 -14.19 -14.38
C ARG A 49 -8.54 -13.73 -15.23
N ASN A 50 -8.87 -12.45 -15.23
CA ASN A 50 -10.00 -11.93 -15.98
C ASN A 50 -9.73 -12.00 -17.50
N ALA A 51 -10.28 -13.00 -18.18
CA ALA A 51 -10.08 -13.20 -19.61
C ALA A 51 -10.72 -12.10 -20.50
N ALA A 52 -11.66 -11.32 -19.95
CA ALA A 52 -12.35 -10.27 -20.72
C ALA A 52 -11.50 -9.00 -20.88
N ASP A 53 -10.49 -8.78 -20.02
CA ASP A 53 -9.65 -7.60 -20.07
C ASP A 53 -8.46 -7.81 -21.02
N ALA A 54 -8.26 -6.88 -21.97
CA ALA A 54 -7.05 -6.83 -22.78
C ALA A 54 -5.81 -6.46 -21.93
N LYS A 55 -4.61 -6.84 -22.39
CA LYS A 55 -3.35 -6.61 -21.67
C LYS A 55 -3.21 -5.17 -21.13
N PRO A 56 -3.40 -4.09 -21.91
CA PRO A 56 -3.25 -2.72 -21.42
C PRO A 56 -4.25 -2.36 -20.30
N VAL A 57 -5.44 -2.93 -20.32
CA VAL A 57 -6.47 -2.72 -19.28
C VAL A 57 -6.04 -3.40 -17.98
N LYS A 58 -5.51 -4.64 -18.06
CA LYS A 58 -4.96 -5.35 -16.91
C LYS A 58 -3.80 -4.59 -16.28
N GLU A 59 -2.84 -4.16 -17.08
CA GLU A 59 -1.68 -3.39 -16.62
C GLU A 59 -2.11 -2.13 -15.86
N LYS A 60 -3.04 -1.35 -16.41
CA LYS A 60 -3.58 -0.16 -15.75
C LYS A 60 -4.27 -0.49 -14.42
N LYS A 61 -5.08 -1.55 -14.36
CA LYS A 61 -5.74 -1.98 -13.13
C LYS A 61 -4.73 -2.45 -12.08
N ILE A 62 -3.72 -3.22 -12.48
CA ILE A 62 -2.67 -3.70 -11.59
C ILE A 62 -1.87 -2.52 -11.03
N LEU A 63 -1.46 -1.56 -11.86
CA LEU A 63 -0.77 -0.35 -11.41
C LEU A 63 -1.59 0.41 -10.37
N SER A 64 -2.89 0.61 -10.61
CA SER A 64 -3.78 1.28 -9.66
C SER A 64 -3.83 0.56 -8.31
N ILE A 65 -3.91 -0.78 -8.32
CA ILE A 65 -3.90 -1.59 -7.09
C ILE A 65 -2.56 -1.46 -6.37
N VAL A 66 -1.44 -1.54 -7.10
CA VAL A 66 -0.09 -1.43 -6.52
C VAL A 66 0.11 -0.06 -5.89
N ASP A 67 -0.32 1.02 -6.55
CA ASP A 67 -0.22 2.39 -6.06
C ASP A 67 -1.00 2.62 -4.73
N GLU A 68 -2.06 1.84 -4.49
CA GLU A 68 -2.83 1.92 -3.25
C GLU A 68 -2.06 1.38 -2.03
N PHE A 69 -1.24 0.34 -2.19
CA PHE A 69 -0.62 -0.33 -1.05
C PHE A 69 0.90 -0.19 -0.96
N PHE A 70 1.57 0.43 -1.95
CA PHE A 70 3.00 0.77 -1.84
C PHE A 70 3.22 2.13 -1.19
N ASP A 71 4.23 2.19 -0.32
CA ASP A 71 4.79 3.43 0.22
C ASP A 71 6.01 3.84 -0.61
N TYR A 72 5.76 4.44 -1.77
CA TYR A 72 6.84 4.89 -2.64
C TYR A 72 7.79 5.92 -2.00
N PRO A 73 7.32 6.89 -1.18
CA PRO A 73 8.21 7.77 -0.44
C PRO A 73 9.16 7.02 0.49
N GLU A 74 8.66 6.09 1.29
CA GLU A 74 9.49 5.32 2.22
C GLU A 74 10.43 4.35 1.50
N LEU A 75 9.95 3.67 0.44
CA LEU A 75 10.76 2.85 -0.45
C LEU A 75 11.92 3.67 -1.04
N SER A 76 11.65 4.86 -1.56
CA SER A 76 12.62 5.77 -2.14
C SER A 76 13.64 6.26 -1.13
N ARG A 77 13.19 6.71 0.03
CA ARG A 77 14.03 7.16 1.13
C ARG A 77 14.98 6.06 1.59
N ARG A 78 14.48 4.84 1.76
CA ARG A 78 15.30 3.68 2.14
C ARG A 78 16.29 3.29 1.06
N THR A 79 15.91 3.41 -0.21
CA THR A 79 16.79 3.09 -1.34
C THR A 79 17.94 4.07 -1.45
N LEU A 80 17.70 5.37 -1.34
CA LEU A 80 18.77 6.39 -1.35
C LEU A 80 19.57 6.44 -0.04
N ALA A 81 19.01 5.97 1.08
CA ALA A 81 19.64 5.93 2.40
C ALA A 81 20.30 7.27 2.77
N ASN A 82 21.60 7.30 3.02
CA ASN A 82 22.33 8.51 3.41
C ASN A 82 22.33 9.60 2.33
N HIS A 83 22.19 9.22 1.06
CA HIS A 83 22.13 10.17 -0.05
C HIS A 83 20.79 10.91 -0.15
N TRP A 84 19.71 10.43 0.51
CA TRP A 84 18.40 11.07 0.51
C TRP A 84 18.46 12.56 0.89
N LYS A 85 19.30 12.90 1.87
CA LYS A 85 19.45 14.27 2.36
C LYS A 85 20.19 15.22 1.39
N ALA A 86 20.87 14.68 0.40
CA ALA A 86 21.54 15.46 -0.66
C ALA A 86 20.58 15.90 -1.76
N PHE A 87 19.36 15.35 -1.82
CA PHE A 87 18.31 15.73 -2.75
C PHE A 87 17.47 16.86 -2.17
N THR A 88 17.13 17.87 -2.98
CA THR A 88 16.11 18.85 -2.60
C THR A 88 14.73 18.21 -2.47
N PRO A 89 13.75 18.83 -1.79
CA PRO A 89 12.38 18.29 -1.73
C PRO A 89 11.77 18.00 -3.10
N GLU A 90 12.02 18.86 -4.09
CA GLU A 90 11.57 18.68 -5.48
C GLU A 90 12.22 17.46 -6.12
N GLN A 91 13.52 17.30 -5.95
CA GLN A 91 14.28 16.15 -6.43
C GLN A 91 13.86 14.85 -5.74
N GLN A 92 13.57 14.88 -4.45
CA GLN A 92 13.03 13.74 -3.72
C GLN A 92 11.69 13.29 -4.28
N LYS A 93 10.79 14.23 -4.56
CA LYS A 93 9.48 13.97 -5.17
C LYS A 93 9.65 13.41 -6.58
N GLU A 94 10.51 14.01 -7.38
CA GLU A 94 10.80 13.54 -8.74
C GLU A 94 11.41 12.14 -8.73
N PHE A 95 12.42 11.90 -7.87
CA PHE A 95 13.03 10.59 -7.72
C PHE A 95 11.98 9.52 -7.37
N THR A 96 11.12 9.81 -6.40
CA THR A 96 10.04 8.90 -5.98
C THR A 96 9.14 8.52 -7.16
N THR A 97 8.74 9.50 -7.97
CA THR A 97 7.90 9.27 -9.13
C THR A 97 8.62 8.44 -10.21
N LEU A 98 9.86 8.80 -10.52
CA LEU A 98 10.65 8.12 -11.56
C LEU A 98 11.02 6.69 -11.14
N PHE A 99 11.33 6.49 -9.85
CA PHE A 99 11.67 5.18 -9.34
C PHE A 99 10.46 4.24 -9.30
N GLY A 100 9.28 4.75 -8.90
CA GLY A 100 8.04 3.99 -8.99
C GLY A 100 7.74 3.54 -10.43
N LYS A 101 7.88 4.44 -11.41
CA LYS A 101 7.73 4.10 -12.84
C LYS A 101 8.74 3.07 -13.31
N LEU A 102 10.01 3.21 -12.93
CA LEU A 102 11.05 2.23 -13.25
C LEU A 102 10.67 0.83 -12.74
N LEU A 103 10.23 0.73 -11.49
CA LEU A 103 9.80 -0.54 -10.91
C LEU A 103 8.60 -1.11 -11.67
N ALA A 104 7.60 -0.29 -11.98
CA ALA A 104 6.45 -0.70 -12.78
C ALA A 104 6.89 -1.27 -14.14
N ASN A 105 7.73 -0.56 -14.88
CA ASN A 105 8.21 -0.99 -16.20
C ASN A 105 9.02 -2.30 -16.12
N VAL A 106 9.89 -2.45 -15.11
CA VAL A 106 10.75 -3.63 -14.97
C VAL A 106 9.96 -4.88 -14.55
N TYR A 107 8.93 -4.71 -13.72
CA TYR A 107 8.25 -5.87 -13.12
C TYR A 107 6.89 -6.19 -13.75
N MET A 108 6.26 -5.26 -14.49
CA MET A 108 4.94 -5.49 -15.08
C MET A 108 4.88 -6.71 -15.98
N ASP A 109 5.82 -6.86 -16.90
CA ASP A 109 5.84 -8.02 -17.80
C ASP A 109 6.00 -9.35 -17.05
N ARG A 110 6.73 -9.36 -15.93
CA ARG A 110 6.85 -10.55 -15.07
C ARG A 110 5.55 -10.84 -14.36
N ILE A 111 4.88 -9.81 -13.83
CA ILE A 111 3.56 -9.94 -13.19
C ILE A 111 2.53 -10.46 -14.19
N MET A 112 2.55 -9.97 -15.42
CA MET A 112 1.61 -10.38 -16.48
C MET A 112 1.82 -11.83 -16.97
N GLN A 113 2.96 -12.45 -16.67
CA GLN A 113 3.20 -13.86 -16.97
C GLN A 113 2.52 -14.81 -15.99
N TYR A 114 2.14 -14.33 -14.80
CA TYR A 114 1.39 -15.13 -13.83
C TYR A 114 -0.07 -15.21 -14.25
N THR A 115 -0.61 -16.44 -14.38
CA THR A 115 -1.99 -16.67 -14.85
C THR A 115 -2.82 -17.50 -13.86
N ASN A 116 -2.26 -18.61 -13.38
CA ASN A 116 -2.96 -19.57 -12.52
C ASN A 116 -2.19 -19.94 -11.25
N GLU A 117 -1.15 -19.20 -10.93
CA GLU A 117 -0.35 -19.42 -9.75
C GLU A 117 -1.14 -19.15 -8.48
N LYS A 118 -0.79 -19.89 -7.43
CA LYS A 118 -1.32 -19.69 -6.09
C LYS A 118 -0.27 -18.99 -5.23
N VAL A 119 -0.69 -17.96 -4.52
CA VAL A 119 0.15 -17.32 -3.50
C VAL A 119 -0.29 -17.81 -2.12
N VAL A 120 0.66 -18.34 -1.37
CA VAL A 120 0.44 -18.81 0.00
C VAL A 120 1.16 -17.86 0.94
N PHE A 121 0.45 -17.35 1.94
CA PHE A 121 0.99 -16.47 2.96
C PHE A 121 1.38 -17.24 4.21
N GLY A 122 2.60 -16.97 4.69
CA GLY A 122 3.21 -17.64 5.83
C GLY A 122 3.23 -16.76 7.09
N LYS A 123 4.38 -16.78 7.76
CA LYS A 123 4.63 -16.12 9.04
C LYS A 123 4.77 -14.61 8.87
N GLU A 124 4.26 -13.86 9.87
CA GLU A 124 4.63 -12.48 10.10
C GLU A 124 5.81 -12.39 11.08
N THR A 125 6.78 -11.57 10.75
CA THR A 125 7.94 -11.30 11.62
C THR A 125 8.02 -9.81 11.89
N LYS A 126 7.94 -9.41 13.15
CA LYS A 126 8.13 -8.01 13.55
C LYS A 126 9.60 -7.62 13.35
N LEU A 127 9.85 -6.57 12.57
CA LEU A 127 11.20 -6.04 12.32
C LEU A 127 11.52 -4.86 13.23
N SER A 128 10.52 -4.03 13.55
CA SER A 128 10.60 -2.91 14.50
C SER A 128 9.21 -2.65 15.09
N GLU A 129 9.06 -1.55 15.84
CA GLU A 129 7.78 -1.16 16.43
C GLU A 129 6.68 -0.99 15.36
N ASN A 130 7.03 -0.39 14.21
CA ASN A 130 6.11 -0.05 13.15
C ASN A 130 6.40 -0.76 11.81
N THR A 131 7.26 -1.77 11.78
CA THR A 131 7.56 -2.53 10.57
C THR A 131 7.48 -4.03 10.78
N VAL A 132 6.97 -4.74 9.77
CA VAL A 132 6.86 -6.20 9.74
C VAL A 132 7.34 -6.76 8.41
N GLU A 133 7.75 -8.01 8.39
CA GLU A 133 7.92 -8.80 7.16
C GLU A 133 6.85 -9.90 7.13
N VAL A 134 6.07 -9.91 6.06
CA VAL A 134 5.09 -10.96 5.77
C VAL A 134 5.69 -11.90 4.74
N GLN A 135 5.88 -13.15 5.13
CA GLN A 135 6.37 -14.20 4.23
C GLN A 135 5.26 -14.66 3.29
N SER A 136 5.61 -14.92 2.06
CA SER A 136 4.75 -15.60 1.10
C SER A 136 5.56 -16.40 0.08
N GLU A 137 4.87 -17.28 -0.64
CA GLU A 137 5.43 -18.10 -1.72
C GLU A 137 4.47 -18.11 -2.89
N ILE A 138 5.00 -17.90 -4.09
CA ILE A 138 4.26 -18.11 -5.34
C ILE A 138 4.48 -19.56 -5.74
N LEU A 139 3.41 -20.35 -5.72
CA LEU A 139 3.43 -21.75 -6.14
C LEU A 139 3.15 -21.83 -7.64
N THR A 140 4.15 -22.21 -8.41
CA THR A 140 4.02 -22.52 -9.83
C THR A 140 3.96 -24.04 -10.04
N GLN A 141 3.72 -24.49 -11.26
CA GLN A 141 3.69 -25.93 -11.57
C GLN A 141 5.00 -26.66 -11.23
N ASN A 142 6.14 -25.97 -11.32
CA ASN A 142 7.47 -26.60 -11.26
C ASN A 142 8.29 -26.16 -10.04
N LYS A 143 7.93 -25.05 -9.37
CA LYS A 143 8.72 -24.52 -8.25
C LYS A 143 7.88 -23.62 -7.33
N SER A 144 8.39 -23.44 -6.12
CA SER A 144 7.97 -22.39 -5.21
C SER A 144 8.95 -21.22 -5.29
N VAL A 145 8.44 -19.99 -5.38
CA VAL A 145 9.24 -18.76 -5.42
C VAL A 145 8.93 -17.95 -4.16
N PRO A 146 9.88 -17.87 -3.21
CA PRO A 146 9.71 -17.03 -2.02
C PRO A 146 9.58 -15.55 -2.41
N LEU A 147 8.54 -14.89 -1.91
CA LEU A 147 8.26 -13.48 -2.14
C LEU A 147 7.76 -12.87 -0.84
N ASN A 148 8.62 -12.14 -0.12
CA ASN A 148 8.25 -11.53 1.15
C ASN A 148 7.98 -10.04 0.99
N TYR A 149 7.04 -9.53 1.79
CA TYR A 149 6.66 -8.12 1.79
C TYR A 149 7.11 -7.47 3.10
N ARG A 150 7.92 -6.42 3.02
CA ARG A 150 8.21 -5.57 4.19
C ARG A 150 7.27 -4.40 4.21
N MET A 151 6.53 -4.30 5.29
CA MET A 151 5.45 -3.33 5.45
C MET A 151 5.73 -2.40 6.61
N ILE A 152 5.24 -1.17 6.49
CA ILE A 152 5.33 -0.12 7.51
C ILE A 152 3.94 0.42 7.83
N SER A 153 3.72 0.78 9.12
CA SER A 153 2.57 1.55 9.56
C SER A 153 3.01 2.94 10.02
N HIS A 154 2.34 3.98 9.50
CA HIS A 154 2.53 5.36 9.95
C HIS A 154 1.55 5.77 11.06
N GLY A 155 1.00 4.82 11.78
CA GLY A 155 -0.10 5.00 12.74
C GLY A 155 -1.46 4.74 12.08
N LYS A 156 -2.54 4.88 12.84
CA LYS A 156 -3.92 4.62 12.40
C LYS A 156 -4.22 3.18 11.92
N GLY A 157 -3.26 2.25 12.05
CA GLY A 157 -3.45 0.84 11.68
C GLY A 157 -3.37 0.54 10.18
N GLU A 158 -3.04 1.52 9.34
CA GLU A 158 -2.84 1.33 7.90
C GLU A 158 -1.43 0.80 7.62
N TRP A 159 -1.33 -0.30 6.85
CA TRP A 159 -0.07 -0.93 6.49
C TRP A 159 0.23 -0.78 5.01
N LYS A 160 1.46 -0.31 4.67
CA LYS A 160 1.93 -0.16 3.29
C LYS A 160 3.26 -0.87 3.07
N VAL A 161 3.47 -1.36 1.84
CA VAL A 161 4.70 -2.05 1.44
C VAL A 161 5.79 -1.04 1.11
N TYR A 162 6.94 -1.15 1.74
CA TYR A 162 8.12 -0.34 1.43
C TYR A 162 9.27 -1.14 0.80
N ASP A 163 9.21 -2.47 0.81
CA ASP A 163 10.21 -3.33 0.17
C ASP A 163 9.60 -4.69 -0.18
N VAL A 164 10.07 -5.29 -1.25
CA VAL A 164 9.75 -6.67 -1.63
C VAL A 164 11.06 -7.46 -1.71
N VAL A 165 11.06 -8.64 -1.10
CA VAL A 165 12.20 -9.54 -1.09
C VAL A 165 11.86 -10.77 -1.94
N VAL A 166 12.47 -10.89 -3.10
CA VAL A 166 12.25 -12.00 -4.05
C VAL A 166 13.43 -12.95 -3.99
N GLU A 167 13.19 -14.23 -3.67
CA GLU A 167 14.26 -15.24 -3.56
C GLU A 167 15.44 -14.76 -2.68
N GLY A 168 15.13 -14.04 -1.59
CA GLY A 168 16.12 -13.49 -0.65
C GLY A 168 16.74 -12.14 -1.07
N VAL A 169 16.43 -11.62 -2.26
CA VAL A 169 16.97 -10.34 -2.75
C VAL A 169 15.97 -9.21 -2.52
N SER A 170 16.32 -8.27 -1.65
CA SER A 170 15.54 -7.05 -1.39
C SER A 170 15.66 -6.06 -2.55
N LEU A 171 14.52 -5.55 -3.05
CA LEU A 171 14.50 -4.51 -4.08
C LEU A 171 15.19 -3.23 -3.60
N VAL A 172 14.90 -2.80 -2.38
CA VAL A 172 15.54 -1.63 -1.76
C VAL A 172 17.05 -1.78 -1.73
N MET A 173 17.56 -2.92 -1.28
CA MET A 173 19.02 -3.14 -1.18
C MET A 173 19.69 -3.26 -2.54
N ASN A 174 19.03 -3.92 -3.49
CA ASN A 174 19.52 -4.07 -4.86
C ASN A 174 19.68 -2.70 -5.55
N TYR A 175 18.63 -1.88 -5.55
CA TYR A 175 18.69 -0.54 -6.15
C TYR A 175 19.55 0.44 -5.36
N ARG A 176 19.63 0.31 -4.03
CA ARG A 176 20.57 1.09 -3.20
C ARG A 176 22.01 0.92 -3.68
N SER A 177 22.42 -0.31 -3.95
CA SER A 177 23.78 -0.60 -4.43
C SER A 177 24.03 0.07 -5.78
N GLN A 178 23.10 -0.05 -6.73
CA GLN A 178 23.20 0.57 -8.06
C GLN A 178 23.24 2.11 -8.00
N PHE A 179 22.35 2.70 -7.20
CA PHE A 179 22.25 4.17 -7.10
C PHE A 179 23.43 4.77 -6.33
N ARG A 180 23.95 4.05 -5.32
CA ARG A 180 25.15 4.45 -4.60
C ARG A 180 26.36 4.54 -5.54
N GLU A 181 26.49 3.63 -6.48
CA GLU A 181 27.58 3.67 -7.47
C GLU A 181 27.56 4.98 -8.27
N ILE A 182 26.38 5.42 -8.72
CA ILE A 182 26.23 6.70 -9.42
C ILE A 182 26.51 7.88 -8.48
N LEU A 183 25.91 7.88 -7.28
CA LEU A 183 25.95 9.00 -6.34
C LEU A 183 27.26 9.13 -5.58
N SER A 184 28.16 8.15 -5.64
CA SER A 184 29.49 8.24 -5.02
C SER A 184 30.39 9.25 -5.73
N SER A 185 30.14 9.53 -7.01
CA SER A 185 30.97 10.39 -7.86
C SER A 185 30.21 11.49 -8.60
N LYS A 186 28.87 11.48 -8.53
CA LYS A 186 28.02 12.40 -9.30
C LYS A 186 26.90 12.98 -8.42
N PRO A 187 26.48 14.24 -8.69
CA PRO A 187 25.36 14.84 -7.96
C PRO A 187 24.02 14.17 -8.27
N PRO A 188 22.99 14.40 -7.42
CA PRO A 188 21.64 13.85 -7.56
C PRO A 188 21.04 13.96 -8.97
N GLU A 189 21.26 15.06 -9.66
CA GLU A 189 20.72 15.31 -11.00
C GLU A 189 21.14 14.25 -12.03
N ASN A 190 22.33 13.67 -11.89
CA ASN A 190 22.78 12.61 -12.80
C ASN A 190 21.96 11.33 -12.63
N LEU A 191 21.55 11.00 -11.39
CA LEU A 191 20.68 9.87 -11.16
C LEU A 191 19.28 10.14 -11.71
N LEU A 192 18.72 11.33 -11.48
CA LEU A 192 17.41 11.72 -12.04
C LEU A 192 17.41 11.67 -13.57
N LYS A 193 18.47 12.19 -14.22
CA LYS A 193 18.64 12.08 -15.67
C LYS A 193 18.63 10.61 -16.13
N THR A 194 19.40 9.76 -15.48
CA THR A 194 19.44 8.32 -15.79
C THR A 194 18.06 7.66 -15.66
N LEU A 195 17.29 8.02 -14.62
CA LEU A 195 15.95 7.49 -14.42
C LEU A 195 14.95 8.00 -15.47
N ARG A 196 15.03 9.26 -15.87
CA ARG A 196 14.21 9.82 -16.98
C ARG A 196 14.46 9.03 -18.27
N GLU A 197 15.72 8.80 -18.62
CA GLU A 197 16.12 8.06 -19.83
C GLU A 197 15.65 6.60 -19.82
N LYS A 198 15.72 5.93 -18.66
CA LYS A 198 15.23 4.55 -18.51
C LYS A 198 13.70 4.44 -18.59
N ASN A 199 12.97 5.48 -18.22
CA ASN A 199 11.50 5.50 -18.26
C ASN A 199 10.94 5.90 -19.64
N LEU A 200 11.79 6.31 -20.59
CA LEU A 200 11.40 6.60 -21.97
C LEU A 200 11.45 5.36 -22.89
N LYS A 201 12.00 4.26 -22.41
CA LYS A 201 12.10 2.97 -23.11
C LYS A 201 10.98 2.04 -22.75
#